data_a6454576f09ae7f220e46ef4f5f75af4
#
_entry.id   a6454576f09ae7f220e46ef4f5f75af4
#
_cell.length_a   1.000
_cell.length_b   1.000
_cell.length_c   1.000
_cell.angle_alpha   90.00
_cell.angle_beta   90.00
_cell.angle_gamma   90.00
#
_symmetry.space_group_name_H-M   'P 1'
#
loop_
_entity.id
_entity.type
_entity.pdbx_description
1 polymer ?
#
loop_
_entity_poly.entity_id
_entity_poly.type
_entity_poly.pdbx_seq_one_letter_code
_entity_poly.pdbx_strand_id
1 'polypeptide(L)'
;MTLVAKTGTAIEDIEAVLAAEKQRLAFEPMDHRAILGTSGQPTLGGVIAANVSGPRRIQVGAARDFALGVTFVDGTGQVLSNGGRVMKNVTGYDLVKLMSGSWGTLGVLTEVALKVLPVSETQATLKIHVTTWADAVGCMSAALGTPFDVSGAATVQAEDGGFDCLIRVEGFETSVQYRASELTQRLAKFGAVDVVDDPWAEVKDLRSWAALDTVWRISVRPTDSLRVIDLMQDLQKEPGFHCQLDWGGGLIWLGLEAAQIANAQAGLALHQALQTHVAQLSGHATLVKSGLLRDQELCHFQPLGRTIEHVSQTLRKKFDPRGILNPGRMS
;
A
#
# COMPACT_ATOMS: atom_id res chain seq x y z
N MET A 1 -20.61 -12.97 -4.22
CA MET A 1 -19.88 -12.13 -5.16
C MET A 1 -18.43 -12.60 -5.18
N THR A 2 -18.06 -13.27 -6.25
CA THR A 2 -16.73 -13.86 -6.43
C THR A 2 -16.33 -13.70 -7.89
N LEU A 3 -15.15 -13.17 -8.14
CA LEU A 3 -14.48 -13.13 -9.43
C LEU A 3 -13.43 -14.24 -9.49
N VAL A 4 -13.34 -14.95 -10.61
CA VAL A 4 -12.23 -15.85 -10.91
C VAL A 4 -11.58 -15.37 -12.21
N ALA A 5 -10.30 -15.12 -12.18
CA ALA A 5 -9.58 -14.63 -13.36
C ALA A 5 -8.17 -15.24 -13.46
N LYS A 6 -7.67 -15.32 -14.68
CA LYS A 6 -6.27 -15.65 -14.94
C LYS A 6 -5.38 -14.49 -14.47
N THR A 7 -4.22 -14.81 -13.98
CA THR A 7 -3.33 -13.83 -13.35
C THR A 7 -2.71 -12.82 -14.32
N GLY A 8 -2.66 -13.15 -15.60
CA GLY A 8 -2.24 -12.24 -16.67
C GLY A 8 -3.30 -11.21 -17.09
N THR A 9 -4.55 -11.31 -16.58
CA THR A 9 -5.62 -10.35 -16.89
C THR A 9 -5.24 -8.97 -16.32
N ALA A 10 -5.38 -7.93 -17.14
CA ALA A 10 -5.15 -6.56 -16.74
C ALA A 10 -6.15 -6.13 -15.65
N ILE A 11 -5.73 -5.32 -14.71
CA ILE A 11 -6.61 -4.77 -13.66
C ILE A 11 -7.71 -3.92 -14.29
N GLU A 12 -7.39 -3.15 -15.31
CA GLU A 12 -8.34 -2.31 -16.04
C GLU A 12 -9.49 -3.12 -16.64
N ASP A 13 -9.18 -4.28 -17.25
CA ASP A 13 -10.22 -5.17 -17.80
C ASP A 13 -11.11 -5.75 -16.69
N ILE A 14 -10.51 -6.10 -15.54
CA ILE A 14 -11.25 -6.60 -14.38
C ILE A 14 -12.17 -5.50 -13.83
N GLU A 15 -11.67 -4.29 -13.66
CA GLU A 15 -12.43 -3.14 -13.15
C GLU A 15 -13.59 -2.78 -14.11
N ALA A 16 -13.37 -2.84 -15.43
CA ALA A 16 -14.41 -2.60 -16.42
C ALA A 16 -15.56 -3.63 -16.31
N VAL A 17 -15.23 -4.92 -16.21
CA VAL A 17 -16.23 -6.00 -16.03
C VAL A 17 -16.97 -5.83 -14.71
N LEU A 18 -16.28 -5.51 -13.62
CA LEU A 18 -16.90 -5.32 -12.31
C LEU A 18 -17.80 -4.07 -12.27
N ALA A 19 -17.38 -2.98 -12.92
CA ALA A 19 -18.17 -1.75 -13.00
C ALA A 19 -19.51 -1.96 -13.73
N ALA A 20 -19.54 -2.78 -14.78
CA ALA A 20 -20.78 -3.15 -15.50
C ALA A 20 -21.80 -3.84 -14.55
N GLU A 21 -21.33 -4.56 -13.55
CA GLU A 21 -22.12 -5.25 -12.53
C GLU A 21 -22.26 -4.43 -11.22
N LYS A 22 -21.87 -3.15 -11.21
CA LYS A 22 -21.84 -2.28 -10.03
C LYS A 22 -21.04 -2.88 -8.87
N GLN A 23 -19.94 -3.55 -9.20
CA GLN A 23 -18.99 -4.18 -8.27
C GLN A 23 -17.61 -3.53 -8.40
N ARG A 24 -16.74 -3.78 -7.42
CA ARG A 24 -15.38 -3.23 -7.38
C ARG A 24 -14.39 -4.15 -6.69
N LEU A 25 -13.10 -3.97 -6.98
CA LEU A 25 -11.99 -4.44 -6.15
C LEU A 25 -11.87 -3.49 -4.95
N ALA A 26 -12.46 -3.89 -3.81
CA ALA A 26 -12.60 -2.98 -2.66
C ALA A 26 -11.26 -2.59 -2.02
N PHE A 27 -10.22 -3.39 -2.19
CA PHE A 27 -8.86 -3.10 -1.69
C PHE A 27 -8.08 -2.08 -2.52
N GLU A 28 -8.66 -1.51 -3.59
CA GLU A 28 -8.12 -0.40 -4.39
C GLU A 28 -6.65 -0.60 -4.81
N PRO A 29 -6.31 -1.54 -5.71
CA PRO A 29 -4.93 -1.77 -6.10
C PRO A 29 -4.32 -0.51 -6.72
N MET A 30 -3.15 -0.10 -6.22
CA MET A 30 -2.37 1.00 -6.76
C MET A 30 -1.85 0.69 -8.15
N ASP A 31 -1.87 1.67 -9.04
CA ASP A 31 -1.15 1.65 -10.32
C ASP A 31 0.26 2.22 -10.14
N HIS A 32 1.26 1.35 -10.20
CA HIS A 32 2.65 1.75 -10.02
C HIS A 32 3.30 2.36 -11.27
N ARG A 33 2.60 2.44 -12.41
CA ARG A 33 3.19 2.91 -13.68
C ARG A 33 3.75 4.32 -13.58
N ALA A 34 3.05 5.24 -12.93
CA ALA A 34 3.49 6.62 -12.77
C ALA A 34 4.80 6.69 -11.96
N ILE A 35 4.84 6.09 -10.79
CA ILE A 35 6.03 6.07 -9.92
C ILE A 35 7.23 5.39 -10.59
N LEU A 36 7.00 4.22 -11.23
CA LEU A 36 8.08 3.41 -11.80
C LEU A 36 8.51 3.87 -13.21
N GLY A 37 7.75 4.76 -13.84
CA GLY A 37 7.99 5.17 -15.23
C GLY A 37 7.83 4.01 -16.22
N THR A 38 6.91 3.10 -15.98
CA THR A 38 6.67 1.91 -16.82
C THR A 38 5.39 2.06 -17.64
N SER A 39 5.33 1.37 -18.81
CA SER A 39 4.16 1.38 -19.70
C SER A 39 3.36 0.08 -19.71
N GLY A 40 3.84 -0.96 -19.02
CA GLY A 40 3.15 -2.25 -18.93
C GLY A 40 1.88 -2.14 -18.10
N GLN A 41 0.81 -2.86 -18.49
CA GLN A 41 -0.43 -2.87 -17.74
C GLN A 41 -0.29 -3.65 -16.41
N PRO A 42 -0.79 -3.11 -15.28
CA PRO A 42 -0.89 -3.86 -14.03
C PRO A 42 -1.77 -5.10 -14.20
N THR A 43 -1.30 -6.24 -13.72
CA THR A 43 -2.04 -7.51 -13.83
C THR A 43 -2.51 -8.01 -12.46
N LEU A 44 -3.55 -8.84 -12.45
CA LEU A 44 -4.05 -9.46 -11.23
C LEU A 44 -2.96 -10.24 -10.49
N GLY A 45 -2.11 -10.97 -11.22
CA GLY A 45 -1.01 -11.73 -10.63
C GLY A 45 0.00 -10.86 -9.92
N GLY A 46 0.37 -9.71 -10.51
CA GLY A 46 1.26 -8.74 -9.89
C GLY A 46 0.66 -8.14 -8.61
N VAL A 47 -0.63 -7.78 -8.65
CA VAL A 47 -1.36 -7.23 -7.50
C VAL A 47 -1.38 -8.21 -6.33
N ILE A 48 -1.71 -9.48 -6.58
CA ILE A 48 -1.76 -10.49 -5.50
C ILE A 48 -0.36 -10.89 -5.05
N ALA A 49 0.58 -11.11 -5.98
CA ALA A 49 1.95 -11.48 -5.62
C ALA A 49 2.64 -10.41 -4.75
N ALA A 50 2.37 -9.12 -4.99
CA ALA A 50 2.89 -8.02 -4.20
C ALA A 50 1.94 -7.54 -3.06
N ASN A 51 0.75 -8.13 -2.95
CA ASN A 51 -0.30 -7.74 -1.99
C ASN A 51 -0.61 -6.24 -2.04
N VAL A 52 -0.74 -5.70 -3.26
CA VAL A 52 -0.98 -4.27 -3.50
C VAL A 52 -2.36 -3.87 -3.01
N SER A 53 -2.41 -2.86 -2.16
CA SER A 53 -3.66 -2.37 -1.55
C SER A 53 -3.57 -0.85 -1.36
N GLY A 54 -4.66 -0.16 -1.66
CA GLY A 54 -4.79 1.28 -1.58
C GLY A 54 -5.46 1.77 -0.30
N PRO A 55 -5.99 3.01 -0.31
CA PRO A 55 -6.49 3.71 0.87
C PRO A 55 -7.59 2.98 1.65
N ARG A 56 -8.50 2.26 0.96
CA ARG A 56 -9.62 1.56 1.59
C ARG A 56 -9.18 0.36 2.44
N ARG A 57 -7.91 -0.04 2.38
CA ARG A 57 -7.35 -1.13 3.22
C ARG A 57 -7.63 -0.95 4.71
N ILE A 58 -7.67 0.28 5.19
CA ILE A 58 -7.93 0.63 6.59
C ILE A 58 -9.29 0.09 7.08
N GLN A 59 -10.30 0.08 6.19
CA GLN A 59 -11.65 -0.39 6.48
C GLN A 59 -11.87 -1.85 6.08
N VAL A 60 -11.43 -2.24 4.87
CA VAL A 60 -11.83 -3.52 4.27
C VAL A 60 -10.76 -4.61 4.34
N GLY A 61 -9.52 -4.26 4.65
CA GLY A 61 -8.38 -5.17 4.58
C GLY A 61 -7.61 -5.09 3.25
N ALA A 62 -6.55 -5.88 3.15
CA ALA A 62 -5.63 -5.91 2.03
C ALA A 62 -6.10 -6.83 0.90
N ALA A 63 -5.45 -6.78 -0.27
CA ALA A 63 -5.70 -7.68 -1.40
C ALA A 63 -5.70 -9.17 -0.97
N ARG A 64 -4.77 -9.57 -0.10
CA ARG A 64 -4.71 -10.93 0.48
C ARG A 64 -5.97 -11.33 1.25
N ASP A 65 -6.71 -10.38 1.80
CA ASP A 65 -7.93 -10.66 2.58
C ASP A 65 -9.14 -10.88 1.68
N PHE A 66 -9.03 -10.48 0.42
CA PHE A 66 -10.00 -10.72 -0.64
C PHE A 66 -9.68 -11.97 -1.47
N ALA A 67 -8.44 -12.49 -1.40
CA ALA A 67 -8.07 -13.71 -2.09
C ALA A 67 -8.70 -14.93 -1.39
N LEU A 68 -9.53 -15.68 -2.14
CA LEU A 68 -10.28 -16.86 -1.68
C LEU A 68 -9.62 -18.15 -2.14
N GLY A 69 -8.97 -18.14 -3.29
CA GLY A 69 -8.31 -19.30 -3.87
C GLY A 69 -7.24 -18.89 -4.86
N VAL A 70 -6.22 -19.73 -4.97
CA VAL A 70 -5.11 -19.55 -5.91
C VAL A 70 -4.79 -20.88 -6.60
N THR A 71 -4.40 -20.78 -7.87
CA THR A 71 -3.71 -21.84 -8.60
C THR A 71 -2.36 -21.29 -9.03
N PHE A 72 -1.29 -22.04 -8.82
CA PHE A 72 0.06 -21.63 -9.14
C PHE A 72 0.95 -22.82 -9.53
N VAL A 73 2.05 -22.55 -10.20
CA VAL A 73 3.09 -23.52 -10.54
C VAL A 73 4.32 -23.24 -9.67
N ASP A 74 4.79 -24.24 -8.95
CA ASP A 74 5.98 -24.12 -8.11
C ASP A 74 7.29 -24.29 -8.93
N GLY A 75 8.45 -24.13 -8.28
CA GLY A 75 9.78 -24.26 -8.91
C GLY A 75 10.14 -25.70 -9.33
N THR A 76 9.32 -26.70 -9.01
CA THR A 76 9.45 -28.07 -9.50
C THR A 76 8.61 -28.33 -10.76
N GLY A 77 7.74 -27.40 -11.12
CA GLY A 77 6.80 -27.51 -12.23
C GLY A 77 5.45 -28.13 -11.84
N GLN A 78 5.21 -28.35 -10.55
CA GLN A 78 3.92 -28.88 -10.09
C GLN A 78 2.86 -27.77 -10.10
N VAL A 79 1.67 -28.10 -10.59
CA VAL A 79 0.48 -27.24 -10.49
C VAL A 79 -0.21 -27.51 -9.17
N LEU A 80 -0.31 -26.49 -8.34
CA LEU A 80 -0.91 -26.55 -7.02
C LEU A 80 -2.13 -25.63 -6.97
N SER A 81 -3.21 -26.08 -6.33
CA SER A 81 -4.39 -25.26 -6.05
C SER A 81 -4.73 -25.30 -4.59
N ASN A 82 -5.09 -24.15 -4.03
CA ASN A 82 -5.47 -24.01 -2.62
C ASN A 82 -6.59 -23.01 -2.47
N GLY A 83 -7.45 -23.20 -1.47
CA GLY A 83 -8.66 -22.40 -1.29
C GLY A 83 -9.73 -22.77 -2.31
N GLY A 84 -10.58 -21.82 -2.68
CA GLY A 84 -11.69 -22.06 -3.60
C GLY A 84 -12.48 -20.78 -3.88
N ARG A 85 -13.80 -20.91 -4.04
CA ARG A 85 -14.72 -19.80 -4.31
C ARG A 85 -15.57 -19.45 -3.08
N VAL A 86 -15.21 -19.97 -1.91
CA VAL A 86 -15.95 -19.83 -0.66
C VAL A 86 -15.13 -19.06 0.37
N MET A 87 -15.81 -18.32 1.23
CA MET A 87 -15.16 -17.45 2.23
C MET A 87 -14.49 -18.21 3.37
N LYS A 88 -14.84 -19.50 3.58
CA LYS A 88 -14.28 -20.32 4.65
C LYS A 88 -13.71 -21.60 4.08
N ASN A 89 -12.39 -21.76 4.20
CA ASN A 89 -11.68 -23.01 3.99
C ASN A 89 -10.99 -23.40 5.31
N VAL A 90 -11.30 -24.56 5.84
CA VAL A 90 -10.78 -25.05 7.14
C VAL A 90 -9.85 -26.26 6.96
N THR A 91 -9.51 -26.63 5.72
CA THR A 91 -8.75 -27.84 5.43
C THR A 91 -7.33 -27.45 4.94
N GLY A 92 -6.32 -27.94 5.65
CA GLY A 92 -4.93 -27.78 5.26
C GLY A 92 -4.34 -26.39 5.57
N TYR A 93 -3.17 -26.13 4.97
CA TYR A 93 -2.48 -24.84 5.10
C TYR A 93 -3.13 -23.78 4.22
N ASP A 94 -3.09 -22.53 4.66
CA ASP A 94 -3.58 -21.38 3.88
C ASP A 94 -2.48 -20.90 2.91
N LEU A 95 -2.34 -21.59 1.78
CA LEU A 95 -1.40 -21.20 0.73
C LEU A 95 -1.87 -19.93 0.01
N VAL A 96 -3.16 -19.59 0.05
CA VAL A 96 -3.68 -18.33 -0.50
C VAL A 96 -2.99 -17.15 0.16
N LYS A 97 -2.92 -17.17 1.50
CA LYS A 97 -2.24 -16.11 2.28
C LYS A 97 -0.71 -16.15 2.10
N LEU A 98 -0.14 -17.33 1.94
CA LEU A 98 1.30 -17.50 1.71
C LEU A 98 1.72 -16.93 0.35
N MET A 99 0.95 -17.20 -0.70
CA MET A 99 1.24 -16.72 -2.06
C MET A 99 1.02 -15.20 -2.20
N SER A 100 0.07 -14.65 -1.44
CA SER A 100 -0.21 -13.20 -1.43
C SER A 100 0.92 -12.44 -0.72
N GLY A 101 1.68 -11.66 -1.49
CA GLY A 101 2.85 -10.93 -1.00
C GLY A 101 4.16 -11.72 -1.08
N SER A 102 4.17 -12.87 -1.77
CA SER A 102 5.39 -13.67 -2.00
C SER A 102 6.31 -13.12 -3.09
N TRP A 103 5.89 -12.11 -3.83
CA TRP A 103 6.63 -11.51 -4.95
C TRP A 103 7.06 -12.53 -6.03
N GLY A 104 6.28 -13.61 -6.17
CA GLY A 104 6.57 -14.67 -7.14
C GLY A 104 7.79 -15.52 -6.79
N THR A 105 8.27 -15.48 -5.55
CA THR A 105 9.45 -16.26 -5.09
C THR A 105 9.11 -17.69 -4.67
N LEU A 106 7.82 -18.02 -4.56
CA LEU A 106 7.31 -19.35 -4.16
C LEU A 106 6.58 -20.07 -5.29
N GLY A 107 6.22 -19.37 -6.36
CA GLY A 107 5.48 -19.94 -7.48
C GLY A 107 4.99 -18.87 -8.44
N VAL A 108 4.62 -19.30 -9.64
CA VAL A 108 3.99 -18.49 -10.67
C VAL A 108 2.47 -18.66 -10.54
N LEU A 109 1.77 -17.62 -10.09
CA LEU A 109 0.31 -17.61 -10.02
C LEU A 109 -0.28 -17.71 -11.43
N THR A 110 -1.30 -18.55 -11.62
CA THR A 110 -1.97 -18.77 -12.93
C THR A 110 -3.45 -18.40 -12.89
N GLU A 111 -4.10 -18.56 -11.73
CA GLU A 111 -5.51 -18.21 -11.53
C GLU A 111 -5.72 -17.74 -10.08
N VAL A 112 -6.60 -16.76 -9.89
CA VAL A 112 -6.99 -16.28 -8.56
C VAL A 112 -8.51 -16.15 -8.48
N ALA A 113 -9.10 -16.64 -7.40
CA ALA A 113 -10.47 -16.36 -7.00
C ALA A 113 -10.47 -15.24 -5.95
N LEU A 114 -11.25 -14.19 -6.20
CA LEU A 114 -11.35 -13.00 -5.35
C LEU A 114 -12.78 -12.77 -4.87
N LYS A 115 -12.93 -12.34 -3.61
CA LYS A 115 -14.13 -11.66 -3.17
C LYS A 115 -14.19 -10.27 -3.81
N VAL A 116 -15.36 -9.88 -4.29
CA VAL A 116 -15.65 -8.53 -4.77
C VAL A 116 -16.79 -7.92 -3.97
N LEU A 117 -16.84 -6.60 -3.88
CA LEU A 117 -17.89 -5.88 -3.15
C LEU A 117 -18.70 -4.97 -4.10
N PRO A 118 -19.94 -4.63 -3.75
CA PRO A 118 -20.70 -3.64 -4.49
C PRO A 118 -20.02 -2.26 -4.41
N VAL A 119 -20.23 -1.44 -5.42
CA VAL A 119 -19.91 -0.02 -5.38
C VAL A 119 -20.86 0.66 -4.40
N SER A 120 -20.35 1.58 -3.58
CA SER A 120 -21.18 2.42 -2.71
C SER A 120 -22.05 3.36 -3.55
N GLU A 121 -23.24 3.70 -3.05
CA GLU A 121 -24.15 4.63 -3.71
C GLU A 121 -23.51 6.01 -3.87
N THR A 122 -22.85 6.48 -2.81
CA THR A 122 -22.13 7.76 -2.80
C THR A 122 -20.94 7.73 -1.87
N GLN A 123 -20.11 8.76 -1.96
CA GLN A 123 -19.00 9.03 -1.05
C GLN A 123 -18.91 10.54 -0.75
N ALA A 124 -18.28 10.88 0.37
CA ALA A 124 -17.87 12.24 0.67
C ALA A 124 -16.43 12.22 1.19
N THR A 125 -15.64 13.20 0.75
CA THR A 125 -14.28 13.42 1.24
C THR A 125 -14.21 14.77 1.94
N LEU A 126 -13.82 14.74 3.21
CA LEU A 126 -13.52 15.93 4.00
C LEU A 126 -12.04 16.24 3.86
N LYS A 127 -11.72 17.50 3.61
CA LYS A 127 -10.37 18.05 3.61
C LYS A 127 -10.20 18.96 4.81
N ILE A 128 -9.19 18.73 5.63
CA ILE A 128 -8.85 19.53 6.80
C ILE A 128 -7.40 19.99 6.64
N HIS A 129 -7.22 21.31 6.52
CA HIS A 129 -5.88 21.88 6.44
C HIS A 129 -5.27 22.01 7.82
N VAL A 130 -4.04 21.51 8.00
CA VAL A 130 -3.26 21.55 9.25
C VAL A 130 -1.82 21.97 8.97
N THR A 131 -1.11 22.47 9.98
CA THR A 131 0.23 23.04 9.82
C THR A 131 1.36 22.12 10.29
N THR A 132 1.05 21.08 11.05
CA THR A 132 2.05 20.15 11.59
C THR A 132 1.71 18.69 11.29
N TRP A 133 2.71 17.84 11.18
CA TRP A 133 2.53 16.40 11.06
C TRP A 133 1.82 15.80 12.28
N ALA A 134 2.05 16.37 13.47
CA ALA A 134 1.38 15.93 14.69
C ALA A 134 -0.14 16.16 14.61
N ASP A 135 -0.56 17.34 14.13
CA ASP A 135 -1.98 17.63 13.90
C ASP A 135 -2.57 16.74 12.81
N ALA A 136 -1.80 16.46 11.74
CA ALA A 136 -2.22 15.56 10.66
C ALA A 136 -2.52 14.15 11.19
N VAL A 137 -1.58 13.55 11.92
CA VAL A 137 -1.77 12.22 12.53
C VAL A 137 -2.89 12.26 13.57
N GLY A 138 -2.97 13.33 14.37
CA GLY A 138 -4.05 13.55 15.34
C GLY A 138 -5.42 13.63 14.69
N CYS A 139 -5.56 14.34 13.59
CA CYS A 139 -6.79 14.49 12.80
C CYS A 139 -7.26 13.14 12.24
N MET A 140 -6.35 12.40 11.57
CA MET A 140 -6.67 11.07 11.05
C MET A 140 -7.07 10.09 12.16
N SER A 141 -6.33 10.08 13.27
CA SER A 141 -6.63 9.25 14.44
C SER A 141 -7.99 9.59 15.05
N ALA A 142 -8.32 10.89 15.17
CA ALA A 142 -9.61 11.34 15.68
C ALA A 142 -10.77 10.90 14.76
N ALA A 143 -10.60 10.98 13.44
CA ALA A 143 -11.60 10.51 12.47
C ALA A 143 -11.82 9.00 12.59
N LEU A 144 -10.73 8.22 12.62
CA LEU A 144 -10.79 6.75 12.73
C LEU A 144 -11.30 6.24 14.07
N GLY A 145 -11.16 7.04 15.14
CA GLY A 145 -11.71 6.75 16.46
C GLY A 145 -13.22 6.97 16.58
N THR A 146 -13.90 7.43 15.51
CA THR A 146 -15.36 7.64 15.49
C THR A 146 -16.10 6.37 15.04
N PRO A 147 -17.42 6.25 15.34
CA PRO A 147 -18.24 5.14 14.84
C PRO A 147 -18.73 5.36 13.39
N PHE A 148 -18.08 6.22 12.61
CA PHE A 148 -18.58 6.66 11.30
C PHE A 148 -18.01 5.88 10.12
N ASP A 149 -17.33 4.76 10.37
CA ASP A 149 -16.89 3.82 9.35
C ASP A 149 -16.07 4.51 8.23
N VAL A 150 -15.01 5.22 8.64
CA VAL A 150 -14.09 5.93 7.76
C VAL A 150 -13.40 4.95 6.82
N SER A 151 -13.51 5.16 5.50
CA SER A 151 -12.98 4.27 4.46
C SER A 151 -11.65 4.72 3.85
N GLY A 152 -11.19 5.90 4.22
CA GLY A 152 -9.88 6.44 3.84
C GLY A 152 -9.46 7.54 4.78
N ALA A 153 -8.20 7.54 5.20
CA ALA A 153 -7.60 8.57 6.04
C ALA A 153 -6.15 8.77 5.62
N ALA A 154 -5.89 9.85 4.87
CA ALA A 154 -4.61 10.17 4.27
C ALA A 154 -4.21 11.62 4.57
N THR A 155 -2.93 11.92 4.40
CA THR A 155 -2.40 13.29 4.49
C THR A 155 -1.45 13.54 3.34
N VAL A 156 -1.67 14.62 2.60
CA VAL A 156 -0.82 15.08 1.51
C VAL A 156 -0.21 16.45 1.84
N GLN A 157 0.95 16.75 1.29
CA GLN A 157 1.55 18.08 1.42
C GLN A 157 0.72 19.09 0.61
N ALA A 158 0.41 20.24 1.21
CA ALA A 158 -0.28 21.34 0.57
C ALA A 158 0.72 22.32 -0.08
N GLU A 159 0.25 23.08 -1.07
CA GLU A 159 1.10 24.04 -1.81
C GLU A 159 1.65 25.19 -0.94
N ASP A 160 0.95 25.53 0.14
CA ASP A 160 1.33 26.60 1.08
C ASP A 160 2.34 26.16 2.15
N GLY A 161 2.80 24.90 2.09
CA GLY A 161 3.75 24.32 3.05
C GLY A 161 3.12 23.63 4.24
N GLY A 162 1.76 23.62 4.36
CA GLY A 162 1.01 22.84 5.32
C GLY A 162 0.66 21.44 4.79
N PHE A 163 -0.38 20.84 5.38
CA PHE A 163 -0.84 19.50 5.08
C PHE A 163 -2.35 19.43 4.97
N ASP A 164 -2.86 18.75 3.96
CA ASP A 164 -4.27 18.46 3.79
C ASP A 164 -4.57 17.03 4.27
N CYS A 165 -5.33 16.92 5.36
CA CYS A 165 -5.88 15.65 5.82
C CYS A 165 -7.14 15.33 5.03
N LEU A 166 -7.19 14.16 4.43
CA LEU A 166 -8.29 13.67 3.59
C LEU A 166 -8.99 12.52 4.32
N ILE A 167 -10.27 12.69 4.61
CA ILE A 167 -11.09 11.70 5.34
C ILE A 167 -12.28 11.31 4.46
N ARG A 168 -12.41 10.04 4.13
CA ARG A 168 -13.47 9.51 3.26
C ARG A 168 -14.49 8.70 4.04
N VAL A 169 -15.77 8.93 3.74
CA VAL A 169 -16.90 8.08 4.13
C VAL A 169 -17.70 7.67 2.90
N GLU A 170 -18.20 6.44 2.88
CA GLU A 170 -18.90 5.86 1.74
C GLU A 170 -20.16 5.10 2.20
N GLY A 171 -21.16 4.97 1.34
CA GLY A 171 -22.38 4.20 1.62
C GLY A 171 -23.62 4.77 0.99
N PHE A 172 -24.77 4.67 1.68
CA PHE A 172 -26.03 5.27 1.27
C PHE A 172 -26.02 6.78 1.49
N GLU A 173 -26.62 7.54 0.58
CA GLU A 173 -26.55 9.00 0.53
C GLU A 173 -26.88 9.65 1.87
N THR A 174 -28.04 9.36 2.46
CA THR A 174 -28.45 9.93 3.76
C THR A 174 -27.46 9.63 4.88
N SER A 175 -26.90 8.42 4.90
CA SER A 175 -25.91 8.01 5.90
C SER A 175 -24.57 8.74 5.69
N VAL A 176 -24.14 8.92 4.44
CA VAL A 176 -22.90 9.63 4.12
C VAL A 176 -23.03 11.10 4.51
N GLN A 177 -24.13 11.76 4.18
CA GLN A 177 -24.40 13.16 4.56
C GLN A 177 -24.35 13.35 6.07
N TYR A 178 -25.04 12.49 6.84
CA TYR A 178 -25.02 12.53 8.30
C TYR A 178 -23.61 12.36 8.87
N ARG A 179 -22.88 11.32 8.44
CA ARG A 179 -21.53 11.02 8.93
C ARG A 179 -20.53 12.11 8.55
N ALA A 180 -20.62 12.68 7.35
CA ALA A 180 -19.79 13.80 6.93
C ALA A 180 -20.04 15.04 7.79
N SER A 181 -21.31 15.38 8.09
CA SER A 181 -21.65 16.47 8.98
C SER A 181 -21.11 16.29 10.40
N GLU A 182 -21.25 15.11 10.97
CA GLU A 182 -20.73 14.78 12.31
C GLU A 182 -19.19 14.83 12.37
N LEU A 183 -18.53 14.31 11.33
CA LEU A 183 -17.06 14.38 11.22
C LEU A 183 -16.60 15.83 11.07
N THR A 184 -17.28 16.65 10.27
CA THR A 184 -16.98 18.08 10.13
C THR A 184 -16.95 18.76 11.50
N GLN A 185 -17.97 18.55 12.33
CA GLN A 185 -18.02 19.16 13.68
C GLN A 185 -16.88 18.67 14.58
N ARG A 186 -16.57 17.36 14.54
CA ARG A 186 -15.55 16.76 15.40
C ARG A 186 -14.12 17.14 15.00
N LEU A 187 -13.88 17.33 13.70
CA LEU A 187 -12.57 17.64 13.15
C LEU A 187 -12.29 19.14 13.06
N ALA A 188 -13.29 20.01 13.24
CA ALA A 188 -13.14 21.46 13.22
C ALA A 188 -12.11 22.01 14.22
N LYS A 189 -11.79 21.25 15.28
CA LYS A 189 -10.72 21.60 16.23
C LYS A 189 -9.31 21.56 15.64
N PHE A 190 -9.10 20.87 14.51
CA PHE A 190 -7.81 20.80 13.81
C PHE A 190 -7.65 21.88 12.75
N GLY A 191 -8.75 22.38 12.18
CA GLY A 191 -8.73 23.39 11.13
C GLY A 191 -10.10 23.54 10.46
N ALA A 192 -10.17 24.38 9.44
CA ALA A 192 -11.34 24.47 8.58
C ALA A 192 -11.58 23.15 7.86
N VAL A 193 -12.85 22.76 7.73
CA VAL A 193 -13.24 21.51 7.09
C VAL A 193 -14.02 21.80 5.84
N ASP A 194 -13.52 21.39 4.69
CA ASP A 194 -14.17 21.50 3.39
C ASP A 194 -14.59 20.13 2.88
N VAL A 195 -15.69 20.07 2.13
CA VAL A 195 -16.04 18.88 1.33
C VAL A 195 -15.44 19.09 -0.06
N VAL A 196 -14.65 18.12 -0.51
CA VAL A 196 -13.93 18.23 -1.78
C VAL A 196 -14.32 17.10 -2.74
N ASP A 197 -14.04 17.32 -4.03
CA ASP A 197 -14.13 16.29 -5.05
C ASP A 197 -13.16 15.13 -4.74
N ASP A 198 -13.34 14.01 -5.43
CA ASP A 198 -12.62 12.76 -5.14
C ASP A 198 -11.10 12.84 -5.43
N PRO A 199 -10.21 12.97 -4.43
CA PRO A 199 -8.76 13.01 -4.62
C PRO A 199 -8.12 11.61 -4.56
N TRP A 200 -8.90 10.55 -4.33
CA TRP A 200 -8.36 9.24 -3.92
C TRP A 200 -7.60 8.51 -5.01
N ALA A 201 -7.85 8.84 -6.29
CA ALA A 201 -7.04 8.32 -7.39
C ALA A 201 -5.59 8.82 -7.32
N GLU A 202 -5.39 10.12 -6.98
CA GLU A 202 -4.07 10.70 -6.78
C GLU A 202 -3.39 10.15 -5.53
N VAL A 203 -4.11 10.12 -4.40
CA VAL A 203 -3.62 9.55 -3.13
C VAL A 203 -3.14 8.10 -3.33
N LYS A 204 -3.91 7.30 -4.06
CA LYS A 204 -3.61 5.89 -4.32
C LYS A 204 -2.41 5.69 -5.23
N ASP A 205 -2.35 6.43 -6.35
CA ASP A 205 -1.43 6.15 -7.46
C ASP A 205 -0.17 7.02 -7.42
N LEU A 206 -0.12 8.08 -6.58
CA LEU A 206 1.01 9.00 -6.43
C LEU A 206 1.50 9.54 -7.80
N ARG A 207 0.58 9.96 -8.66
CA ARG A 207 0.90 10.37 -10.04
C ARG A 207 1.79 11.60 -10.09
N SER A 208 1.59 12.53 -9.16
CA SER A 208 2.44 13.72 -8.99
C SER A 208 3.89 13.38 -8.63
N TRP A 209 4.18 12.16 -8.14
CA TRP A 209 5.50 11.70 -7.75
C TRP A 209 6.29 11.04 -8.90
N ALA A 210 5.79 11.05 -10.12
CA ALA A 210 6.42 10.42 -11.28
C ALA A 210 7.87 10.92 -11.52
N ALA A 211 8.13 12.20 -11.22
CA ALA A 211 9.45 12.84 -11.39
C ALA A 211 10.46 12.52 -10.27
N LEU A 212 10.00 12.01 -9.12
CA LEU A 212 10.90 11.69 -8.01
C LEU A 212 11.87 10.57 -8.40
N ASP A 213 13.11 10.69 -7.94
CA ASP A 213 14.20 9.76 -8.26
C ASP A 213 14.13 8.50 -7.40
N THR A 214 13.97 8.67 -6.10
CA THR A 214 14.01 7.58 -5.12
C THR A 214 12.74 7.62 -4.27
N VAL A 215 12.05 6.47 -4.14
CA VAL A 215 10.78 6.39 -3.40
C VAL A 215 10.77 5.16 -2.49
N TRP A 216 10.43 5.37 -1.22
CA TRP A 216 10.22 4.32 -0.22
C TRP A 216 8.75 4.22 0.14
N ARG A 217 8.32 2.98 0.35
CA ARG A 217 7.05 2.62 0.96
C ARG A 217 7.31 2.03 2.33
N ILE A 218 6.84 2.70 3.37
CA ILE A 218 7.10 2.33 4.76
C ILE A 218 5.77 2.01 5.46
N SER A 219 5.74 0.91 6.20
CA SER A 219 4.60 0.53 7.03
C SER A 219 5.04 0.43 8.48
N VAL A 220 4.36 1.19 9.35
CA VAL A 220 4.58 1.24 10.79
C VAL A 220 3.23 1.29 11.51
N ARG A 221 3.22 1.27 12.84
CA ARG A 221 2.00 1.64 13.58
C ARG A 221 1.69 3.11 13.32
N PRO A 222 0.41 3.52 13.19
CA PRO A 222 0.05 4.90 12.90
C PRO A 222 0.74 5.93 13.80
N THR A 223 0.85 5.68 15.08
CA THR A 223 1.51 6.55 16.06
C THR A 223 3.03 6.65 15.91
N ASP A 224 3.66 5.71 15.22
CA ASP A 224 5.11 5.72 14.99
C ASP A 224 5.49 6.47 13.70
N SER A 225 4.51 6.90 12.90
CA SER A 225 4.79 7.66 11.67
C SER A 225 5.57 8.95 11.93
N LEU A 226 5.26 9.65 13.02
CA LEU A 226 5.99 10.87 13.41
C LEU A 226 7.47 10.61 13.63
N ARG A 227 7.83 9.49 14.25
CA ARG A 227 9.23 9.11 14.48
C ARG A 227 10.02 8.88 13.20
N VAL A 228 9.36 8.37 12.15
CA VAL A 228 9.97 8.22 10.83
C VAL A 228 10.14 9.57 10.15
N ILE A 229 9.15 10.45 10.29
CA ILE A 229 9.20 11.81 9.76
C ILE A 229 10.30 12.64 10.46
N ASP A 230 10.38 12.56 11.78
CA ASP A 230 11.43 13.23 12.58
C ASP A 230 12.82 12.79 12.12
N LEU A 231 13.04 11.49 11.93
CA LEU A 231 14.30 10.98 11.37
C LEU A 231 14.61 11.61 10.01
N MET A 232 13.61 11.70 9.12
CA MET A 232 13.82 12.28 7.80
C MET A 232 14.12 13.78 7.86
N GLN A 233 13.48 14.52 8.75
CA GLN A 233 13.75 15.94 8.98
C GLN A 233 15.18 16.16 9.52
N ASP A 234 15.67 15.25 10.35
CA ASP A 234 17.05 15.30 10.84
C ASP A 234 18.10 14.99 9.77
N LEU A 235 17.80 14.05 8.87
CA LEU A 235 18.72 13.59 7.83
C LEU A 235 18.67 14.47 6.57
N GLN A 236 17.50 15.04 6.23
CA GLN A 236 17.22 15.80 5.02
C GLN A 236 16.71 17.21 5.39
N LYS A 237 17.61 18.07 5.88
CA LYS A 237 17.23 19.41 6.37
C LYS A 237 16.80 20.33 5.23
N GLU A 238 17.60 20.43 4.18
CA GLU A 238 17.36 21.23 2.99
C GLU A 238 17.98 20.53 1.76
N PRO A 239 17.27 20.42 0.67
CA PRO A 239 15.94 20.95 0.32
C PRO A 239 14.73 20.13 0.78
N GLY A 240 14.83 19.28 1.82
CA GLY A 240 13.71 18.58 2.39
C GLY A 240 13.41 17.20 1.73
N PHE A 241 12.16 16.76 1.78
CA PHE A 241 11.69 15.50 1.20
C PHE A 241 10.19 15.55 0.95
N HIS A 242 9.71 14.71 0.02
CA HIS A 242 8.28 14.49 -0.18
C HIS A 242 7.76 13.42 0.77
N CYS A 243 6.61 13.66 1.38
CA CYS A 243 5.98 12.72 2.29
C CYS A 243 4.46 12.71 2.12
N GLN A 244 3.88 11.53 2.08
CA GLN A 244 2.44 11.31 2.12
C GLN A 244 2.13 10.21 3.11
N LEU A 245 1.13 10.43 3.95
CA LEU A 245 0.61 9.42 4.86
C LEU A 245 -0.70 8.84 4.31
N ASP A 246 -0.90 7.54 4.52
CA ASP A 246 -2.16 6.86 4.28
C ASP A 246 -2.42 5.85 5.42
N TRP A 247 -3.58 5.21 5.41
CA TRP A 247 -4.00 4.26 6.43
C TRP A 247 -3.96 4.84 7.85
N GLY A 248 -4.30 6.14 7.98
CA GLY A 248 -4.27 6.86 9.25
C GLY A 248 -2.87 7.07 9.82
N GLY A 249 -1.83 7.04 9.00
CA GLY A 249 -0.42 7.08 9.37
C GLY A 249 0.29 5.72 9.35
N GLY A 250 -0.43 4.62 9.11
CA GLY A 250 0.16 3.27 9.05
C GLY A 250 0.92 2.96 7.77
N LEU A 251 0.74 3.77 6.74
CA LEU A 251 1.51 3.78 5.50
C LEU A 251 2.14 5.15 5.31
N ILE A 252 3.44 5.16 5.07
CA ILE A 252 4.22 6.36 4.75
C ILE A 252 4.85 6.15 3.38
N TRP A 253 4.61 7.07 2.48
CA TRP A 253 5.38 7.23 1.28
C TRP A 253 6.41 8.33 1.51
N LEU A 254 7.68 8.05 1.22
CA LEU A 254 8.77 9.02 1.24
C LEU A 254 9.41 9.08 -0.15
N GLY A 255 9.68 10.28 -0.63
CA GLY A 255 10.27 10.49 -1.93
C GLY A 255 11.33 11.58 -1.93
N LEU A 256 12.37 11.39 -2.75
CA LEU A 256 13.43 12.35 -2.98
C LEU A 256 13.62 12.60 -4.47
N GLU A 257 13.90 13.84 -4.81
CA GLU A 257 14.41 14.21 -6.13
C GLU A 257 15.90 13.84 -6.23
N ALA A 258 16.41 13.66 -7.44
CA ALA A 258 17.83 13.36 -7.67
C ALA A 258 18.77 14.41 -7.04
N ALA A 259 18.38 15.70 -7.10
CA ALA A 259 19.17 16.79 -6.52
C ALA A 259 19.25 16.78 -4.97
N GLN A 260 18.35 16.07 -4.32
CA GLN A 260 18.31 15.93 -2.85
C GLN A 260 19.25 14.83 -2.34
N ILE A 261 19.84 14.03 -3.23
CA ILE A 261 20.77 12.95 -2.89
C ILE A 261 22.15 13.35 -3.41
N ALA A 262 23.08 13.67 -2.51
CA ALA A 262 24.40 14.17 -2.85
C ALA A 262 25.19 13.21 -3.79
N ASN A 263 25.07 11.91 -3.58
CA ASN A 263 25.65 10.85 -4.38
C ASN A 263 25.06 9.48 -3.96
N ALA A 264 25.37 8.43 -4.70
CA ALA A 264 24.86 7.08 -4.42
C ALA A 264 25.23 6.56 -3.03
N GLN A 265 26.42 6.90 -2.52
CA GLN A 265 26.86 6.50 -1.16
C GLN A 265 26.01 7.17 -0.06
N ALA A 266 25.70 8.45 -0.21
CA ALA A 266 24.80 9.16 0.72
C ALA A 266 23.38 8.58 0.68
N GLY A 267 22.87 8.27 -0.50
CA GLY A 267 21.58 7.62 -0.66
C GLY A 267 21.53 6.23 -0.03
N LEU A 268 22.61 5.43 -0.18
CA LEU A 268 22.72 4.13 0.46
C LEU A 268 22.73 4.25 1.99
N ALA A 269 23.48 5.21 2.54
CA ALA A 269 23.51 5.47 3.97
C ALA A 269 22.12 5.87 4.51
N LEU A 270 21.39 6.72 3.78
CA LEU A 270 20.01 7.09 4.09
C LEU A 270 19.07 5.89 4.09
N HIS A 271 19.16 5.04 3.05
CA HIS A 271 18.35 3.83 2.95
C HIS A 271 18.59 2.89 4.15
N GLN A 272 19.84 2.67 4.52
CA GLN A 272 20.22 1.84 5.67
C GLN A 272 19.75 2.44 7.00
N ALA A 273 19.86 3.77 7.16
CA ALA A 273 19.36 4.48 8.34
C ALA A 273 17.85 4.33 8.49
N LEU A 274 17.09 4.49 7.40
CA LEU A 274 15.64 4.27 7.36
C LEU A 274 15.29 2.83 7.76
N GLN A 275 15.91 1.83 7.14
CA GLN A 275 15.64 0.42 7.46
C GLN A 275 15.95 0.10 8.92
N THR A 276 17.07 0.61 9.44
CA THR A 276 17.47 0.41 10.85
C THR A 276 16.47 1.02 11.81
N HIS A 277 16.04 2.25 11.55
CA HIS A 277 15.07 2.94 12.39
C HIS A 277 13.69 2.27 12.34
N VAL A 278 13.22 1.93 11.14
CA VAL A 278 11.93 1.26 10.93
C VAL A 278 11.91 -0.14 11.58
N ALA A 279 13.04 -0.87 11.59
CA ALA A 279 13.16 -2.13 12.31
C ALA A 279 12.93 -1.97 13.82
N GLN A 280 13.46 -0.89 14.44
CA GLN A 280 13.22 -0.59 15.86
C GLN A 280 11.74 -0.31 16.17
N LEU A 281 10.98 0.15 15.18
CA LEU A 281 9.54 0.38 15.26
C LEU A 281 8.71 -0.87 14.94
N SER A 282 9.36 -2.02 14.69
CA SER A 282 8.72 -3.25 14.19
C SER A 282 7.98 -3.04 12.87
N GLY A 283 8.44 -2.10 12.05
CA GLY A 283 7.89 -1.74 10.75
C GLY A 283 8.64 -2.37 9.58
N HIS A 284 8.24 -1.99 8.38
CA HIS A 284 8.84 -2.45 7.13
C HIS A 284 9.06 -1.27 6.18
N ALA A 285 10.30 -1.11 5.71
CA ALA A 285 10.66 -0.16 4.66
C ALA A 285 11.00 -0.92 3.38
N THR A 286 10.34 -0.56 2.28
CA THR A 286 10.59 -1.12 0.95
C THR A 286 11.00 0.01 0.02
N LEU A 287 12.15 -0.14 -0.64
CA LEU A 287 12.59 0.76 -1.70
C LEU A 287 11.85 0.40 -3.00
N VAL A 288 10.90 1.24 -3.40
CA VAL A 288 10.03 1.00 -4.57
C VAL A 288 10.67 1.49 -5.85
N LYS A 289 11.27 2.68 -5.81
CA LYS A 289 12.03 3.28 -6.92
C LYS A 289 13.43 3.60 -6.42
N SER A 290 14.44 3.07 -7.10
CA SER A 290 15.82 3.11 -6.60
C SER A 290 16.65 4.27 -7.16
N GLY A 291 16.23 4.91 -8.27
CA GLY A 291 16.93 6.08 -8.84
C GLY A 291 18.45 5.94 -8.89
N LEU A 292 19.15 6.84 -8.25
CA LEU A 292 20.61 6.84 -8.12
C LEU A 292 21.18 5.61 -7.37
N LEU A 293 20.33 4.85 -6.66
CA LEU A 293 20.74 3.64 -5.95
C LEU A 293 20.64 2.37 -6.80
N ARG A 294 20.23 2.46 -8.06
CA ARG A 294 19.95 1.29 -8.92
C ARG A 294 21.12 0.33 -9.03
N ASP A 295 22.34 0.86 -9.13
CA ASP A 295 23.56 0.07 -9.34
C ASP A 295 24.27 -0.26 -8.01
N GLN A 296 23.64 0.04 -6.87
CA GLN A 296 24.18 -0.31 -5.57
C GLN A 296 23.73 -1.71 -5.14
N GLU A 297 24.62 -2.44 -4.48
CA GLU A 297 24.30 -3.69 -3.81
C GLU A 297 23.48 -3.39 -2.55
N LEU A 298 22.15 -3.49 -2.62
CA LEU A 298 21.25 -3.15 -1.51
C LEU A 298 20.03 -4.08 -1.45
N CYS A 299 19.51 -4.28 -0.27
CA CYS A 299 18.27 -5.00 -0.06
C CYS A 299 17.07 -4.04 -0.19
N HIS A 300 16.28 -4.19 -1.25
CA HIS A 300 15.07 -3.37 -1.47
C HIS A 300 14.01 -3.53 -0.37
N PHE A 301 13.98 -4.69 0.29
CA PHE A 301 13.03 -5.01 1.35
C PHE A 301 13.65 -4.83 2.73
N GLN A 302 12.81 -4.69 3.75
CA GLN A 302 13.25 -4.67 5.14
C GLN A 302 14.02 -5.96 5.45
N PRO A 303 15.27 -5.88 5.95
CA PRO A 303 15.99 -7.04 6.41
C PRO A 303 15.24 -7.80 7.50
N LEU A 304 15.17 -9.10 7.39
CA LEU A 304 14.45 -9.97 8.33
C LEU A 304 15.35 -10.36 9.52
N GLY A 305 14.76 -10.53 10.69
CA GLY A 305 15.48 -11.16 11.81
C GLY A 305 15.84 -12.61 11.50
N ARG A 306 16.96 -13.09 12.02
CA ARG A 306 17.58 -14.40 11.69
C ARG A 306 16.59 -15.59 11.69
N THR A 307 15.67 -15.64 12.65
CA THR A 307 14.68 -16.73 12.74
C THR A 307 13.70 -16.70 11.58
N ILE A 308 13.15 -15.51 11.26
CA ILE A 308 12.19 -15.34 10.18
C ILE A 308 12.88 -15.56 8.83
N GLU A 309 14.10 -15.06 8.67
CA GLU A 309 14.92 -15.28 7.49
C GLU A 309 15.15 -16.77 7.24
N HIS A 310 15.56 -17.53 8.26
CA HIS A 310 15.75 -18.98 8.16
C HIS A 310 14.47 -19.71 7.73
N VAL A 311 13.32 -19.36 8.32
CA VAL A 311 12.02 -19.94 7.93
C VAL A 311 11.68 -19.60 6.49
N SER A 312 11.88 -18.34 6.07
CA SER A 312 11.61 -17.87 4.71
C SER A 312 12.49 -18.60 3.69
N GLN A 313 13.78 -18.75 3.96
CA GLN A 313 14.71 -19.49 3.12
C GLN A 313 14.36 -20.99 3.03
N THR A 314 13.92 -21.57 4.15
CA THR A 314 13.48 -22.97 4.17
C THR A 314 12.23 -23.18 3.33
N LEU A 315 11.25 -22.27 3.41
CA LEU A 315 10.06 -22.28 2.57
C LEU A 315 10.43 -22.15 1.09
N ARG A 316 11.29 -21.20 0.73
CA ARG A 316 11.76 -21.03 -0.66
C ARG A 316 12.38 -22.30 -1.20
N LYS A 317 13.32 -22.93 -0.44
CA LYS A 317 13.95 -24.19 -0.86
C LYS A 317 12.94 -25.32 -1.08
N LYS A 318 11.81 -25.33 -0.35
CA LYS A 318 10.75 -26.34 -0.55
C LYS A 318 9.93 -26.08 -1.80
N PHE A 319 9.56 -24.83 -2.07
CA PHE A 319 8.76 -24.45 -3.25
C PHE A 319 9.61 -24.28 -4.51
N ASP A 320 10.87 -23.88 -4.36
CA ASP A 320 11.82 -23.65 -5.45
C ASP A 320 13.22 -24.20 -5.10
N PRO A 321 13.41 -25.52 -5.16
CA PRO A 321 14.70 -26.14 -4.83
C PRO A 321 15.82 -25.76 -5.80
N ARG A 322 15.48 -25.26 -6.99
CA ARG A 322 16.44 -24.86 -8.04
C ARG A 322 16.77 -23.37 -8.01
N GLY A 323 16.05 -22.56 -7.23
CA GLY A 323 16.28 -21.11 -7.11
C GLY A 323 16.01 -20.33 -8.39
N ILE A 324 15.02 -20.75 -9.19
CA ILE A 324 14.69 -20.14 -10.49
C ILE A 324 13.60 -19.08 -10.42
N LEU A 325 12.86 -19.01 -9.31
CA LEU A 325 11.72 -18.11 -9.12
C LEU A 325 12.18 -16.76 -8.53
N ASN A 326 12.20 -15.73 -9.36
CA ASN A 326 12.58 -14.35 -8.98
C ASN A 326 13.84 -14.31 -8.08
N PRO A 327 15.00 -14.84 -8.53
CA PRO A 327 16.23 -14.84 -7.74
C PRO A 327 16.63 -13.40 -7.39
N GLY A 328 17.14 -13.19 -6.17
CA GLY A 328 17.51 -11.87 -5.65
C GLY A 328 16.34 -11.01 -5.16
N ARG A 329 15.08 -11.48 -5.31
CA ARG A 329 13.91 -10.76 -4.78
C ARG A 329 13.63 -11.19 -3.34
N MET A 330 13.42 -10.23 -2.43
CA MET A 330 13.17 -10.46 -1.01
C MET A 330 14.30 -11.25 -0.29
N SER A 331 15.52 -11.18 -0.77
CA SER A 331 16.71 -11.78 -0.15
C SER A 331 17.55 -10.72 0.53
#